data_e2df46e7584376086bae497e9c68927c
#
_entry.id   e2df46e7584376086bae497e9c68927c
#
_cell.length_a   1.000
_cell.length_b   1.000
_cell.length_c   1.000
_cell.angle_alpha   90.00
_cell.angle_beta   90.00
_cell.angle_gamma   90.00
#
_symmetry.space_group_name_H-M   'P 1'
#
loop_
_entity.id
_entity.type
_entity.pdbx_description
1 polymer ?
#
loop_
_entity_poly.entity_id
_entity_poly.type
_entity_poly.pdbx_seq_one_letter_code
_entity_poly.pdbx_strand_id
1 'polypeptide(L)'
;MKIPPFKEINPPSKNGYWINPKTKEAYGGQYISPLLIPNLQKVEKCFEKAIKDKKFMKELQEKLLTFIGVNTPILRSHELENLIGGQKKVGKIYLKRTDLHHDSSHKPVNSFSSCYMAKHIFKAKKIICETGASMHSRSVAAACAMLKMDCEVHIGAVDADKVSLNKDISELYGAKIVVVHESTKSLLPAMASALRSWQNNPDAMYVVGSVAGPSPYPRMVRTWASVIGRIAKKQFKQITGKTPSTLFCVTGGGSNLMSMAYPLLKDKTDIFGIESAGKGISTGKHGATILGGGKMGILLGFKSKVVMHSAQIAESLTEASGLD
;
A
#
# COMPACT_ATOMS: atom_id res chain seq x y z
N MET A 1 -19.10 -11.00 -9.88
CA MET A 1 -19.72 -9.87 -9.13
C MET A 1 -19.19 -8.56 -9.69
N LYS A 2 -20.03 -7.52 -9.84
CA LYS A 2 -19.57 -6.18 -10.29
C LYS A 2 -18.86 -5.46 -9.14
N ILE A 3 -17.68 -4.89 -9.38
CA ILE A 3 -16.98 -4.05 -8.40
C ILE A 3 -17.82 -2.78 -8.18
N PRO A 4 -18.18 -2.42 -6.93
CA PRO A 4 -18.90 -1.19 -6.66
C PRO A 4 -18.11 0.05 -7.09
N PRO A 5 -18.76 1.14 -7.54
CA PRO A 5 -18.08 2.34 -8.02
C PRO A 5 -17.24 3.00 -6.94
N PHE A 6 -16.13 3.61 -7.33
CA PHE A 6 -15.32 4.46 -6.47
C PHE A 6 -16.01 5.80 -6.23
N LYS A 7 -16.03 6.23 -4.99
CA LYS A 7 -16.45 7.59 -4.59
C LYS A 7 -15.34 8.19 -3.74
N GLU A 8 -14.82 9.33 -4.16
CA GLU A 8 -13.78 10.00 -3.40
C GLU A 8 -14.32 10.62 -2.11
N ILE A 9 -13.60 10.41 -1.02
CA ILE A 9 -13.88 10.95 0.31
C ILE A 9 -12.62 11.65 0.77
N ASN A 10 -12.71 12.89 1.24
CA ASN A 10 -11.58 13.69 1.72
C ASN A 10 -10.39 13.67 0.72
N PRO A 11 -10.52 14.32 -0.43
CA PRO A 11 -9.38 14.49 -1.34
C PRO A 11 -8.29 15.34 -0.66
N PRO A 12 -7.02 15.20 -1.08
CA PRO A 12 -5.99 16.11 -0.62
C PRO A 12 -6.22 17.54 -1.17
N SER A 13 -5.55 18.52 -0.58
CA SER A 13 -5.42 19.86 -1.16
C SER A 13 -4.74 19.82 -2.53
N LYS A 14 -4.77 20.93 -3.28
CA LYS A 14 -4.07 21.04 -4.57
C LYS A 14 -2.57 20.73 -4.48
N ASN A 15 -1.96 20.97 -3.32
CA ASN A 15 -0.54 20.68 -3.06
C ASN A 15 -0.31 19.29 -2.47
N GLY A 16 -1.31 18.40 -2.50
CA GLY A 16 -1.19 17.02 -2.06
C GLY A 16 -1.18 16.79 -0.55
N TYR A 17 -1.68 17.76 0.24
CA TYR A 17 -1.75 17.63 1.69
C TYR A 17 -3.13 17.20 2.20
N TRP A 18 -3.12 16.37 3.24
CA TRP A 18 -4.25 16.12 4.13
C TRP A 18 -4.01 16.83 5.46
N ILE A 19 -4.99 17.57 5.92
CA ILE A 19 -4.92 18.30 7.19
C ILE A 19 -5.73 17.53 8.23
N ASN A 20 -5.10 17.20 9.36
CA ASN A 20 -5.81 16.61 10.49
C ASN A 20 -6.75 17.67 11.08
N PRO A 21 -8.07 17.43 11.14
CA PRO A 21 -9.03 18.45 11.59
C PRO A 21 -8.86 18.81 13.07
N LYS A 22 -8.30 17.92 13.88
CA LYS A 22 -8.10 18.14 15.33
C LYS A 22 -6.74 18.79 15.62
N THR A 23 -5.63 18.19 15.15
CA THR A 23 -4.27 18.67 15.46
C THR A 23 -3.77 19.75 14.51
N LYS A 24 -4.47 19.97 13.37
CA LYS A 24 -4.05 20.88 12.28
C LYS A 24 -2.72 20.49 11.61
N GLU A 25 -2.16 19.36 11.95
CA GLU A 25 -0.97 18.82 11.29
C GLU A 25 -1.26 18.50 9.82
N ALA A 26 -0.30 18.84 8.95
CA ALA A 26 -0.37 18.53 7.52
C ALA A 26 0.44 17.26 7.21
N TYR A 27 -0.15 16.35 6.46
CA TYR A 27 0.45 15.09 6.01
C TYR A 27 0.51 15.05 4.48
N GLY A 28 1.53 14.42 3.89
CA GLY A 28 1.70 14.31 2.45
C GLY A 28 2.61 15.40 1.87
N GLY A 29 2.22 16.00 0.74
CA GLY A 29 3.02 16.98 0.01
C GLY A 29 4.02 16.33 -0.95
N GLN A 30 5.00 17.14 -1.44
CA GLN A 30 6.02 16.72 -2.41
C GLN A 30 7.39 17.24 -1.96
N TYR A 31 8.04 16.53 -1.04
CA TYR A 31 9.37 16.85 -0.51
C TYR A 31 10.44 15.99 -1.20
N ILE A 32 10.55 16.13 -2.51
CA ILE A 32 11.41 15.32 -3.36
C ILE A 32 12.33 16.21 -4.19
N SER A 33 13.37 15.60 -4.77
CA SER A 33 14.25 16.32 -5.70
C SER A 33 13.45 17.08 -6.78
N PRO A 34 13.76 18.36 -7.04
CA PRO A 34 13.11 19.12 -8.11
C PRO A 34 13.15 18.41 -9.46
N LEU A 35 14.16 17.60 -9.72
CA LEU A 35 14.31 16.83 -10.95
C LEU A 35 13.22 15.75 -11.14
N LEU A 36 12.57 15.30 -10.05
CA LEU A 36 11.48 14.33 -10.10
C LEU A 36 10.08 14.98 -10.16
N ILE A 37 9.96 16.27 -9.94
CA ILE A 37 8.66 16.97 -9.97
C ILE A 37 7.94 16.81 -11.32
N PRO A 38 8.60 16.95 -12.49
CA PRO A 38 7.93 16.70 -13.79
C PRO A 38 7.36 15.28 -13.90
N ASN A 39 8.09 14.27 -13.38
CA ASN A 39 7.64 12.88 -13.37
C ASN A 39 6.41 12.70 -12.50
N LEU A 40 6.38 13.28 -11.29
CA LEU A 40 5.21 13.25 -10.42
C LEU A 40 3.99 13.93 -11.06
N GLN A 41 4.18 15.07 -11.71
CA GLN A 41 3.09 15.77 -12.43
C GLN A 41 2.55 14.92 -13.59
N LYS A 42 3.43 14.21 -14.31
CA LYS A 42 3.01 13.26 -15.34
C LYS A 42 2.21 12.10 -14.76
N VAL A 43 2.64 11.52 -13.65
CA VAL A 43 1.90 10.47 -12.93
C VAL A 43 0.53 10.98 -12.51
N GLU A 44 0.43 12.16 -11.92
CA GLU A 44 -0.82 12.77 -11.48
C GLU A 44 -1.80 12.99 -12.65
N LYS A 45 -1.33 13.58 -13.75
CA LYS A 45 -2.14 13.76 -14.97
C LYS A 45 -2.65 12.43 -15.52
N CYS A 46 -1.80 11.41 -15.53
CA CYS A 46 -2.19 10.07 -15.99
C CYS A 46 -3.23 9.43 -15.06
N PHE A 47 -3.06 9.58 -13.74
CA PHE A 47 -4.02 9.08 -12.75
C PHE A 47 -5.39 9.79 -12.89
N GLU A 48 -5.41 11.11 -12.98
CA GLU A 48 -6.64 11.87 -13.19
C GLU A 48 -7.37 11.49 -14.48
N LYS A 49 -6.62 11.22 -15.56
CA LYS A 49 -7.16 10.68 -16.80
C LYS A 49 -7.73 9.28 -16.60
N ALA A 50 -6.97 8.39 -15.95
CA ALA A 50 -7.35 7.00 -15.73
C ALA A 50 -8.68 6.85 -14.98
N ILE A 51 -8.87 7.58 -13.88
CA ILE A 51 -10.09 7.47 -13.06
C ILE A 51 -11.33 8.04 -13.73
N LYS A 52 -11.19 8.88 -14.75
CA LYS A 52 -12.27 9.47 -15.55
C LYS A 52 -12.58 8.65 -16.80
N ASP A 53 -11.65 7.84 -17.28
CA ASP A 53 -11.82 7.02 -18.48
C ASP A 53 -12.65 5.77 -18.15
N LYS A 54 -13.90 5.77 -18.56
CA LYS A 54 -14.85 4.66 -18.32
C LYS A 54 -14.42 3.35 -18.98
N LYS A 55 -13.78 3.42 -20.17
CA LYS A 55 -13.28 2.23 -20.87
C LYS A 55 -12.11 1.61 -20.11
N PHE A 56 -11.11 2.42 -19.78
CA PHE A 56 -9.97 2.01 -18.97
C PHE A 56 -10.42 1.37 -17.64
N MET A 57 -11.31 2.04 -16.90
CA MET A 57 -11.81 1.54 -15.62
C MET A 57 -12.58 0.23 -15.73
N LYS A 58 -13.34 0.03 -16.84
CA LYS A 58 -14.03 -1.24 -17.09
C LYS A 58 -13.04 -2.37 -17.34
N GLU A 59 -12.05 -2.15 -18.22
CA GLU A 59 -11.03 -3.14 -18.54
C GLU A 59 -10.16 -3.48 -17.31
N LEU A 60 -9.74 -2.47 -16.54
CA LEU A 60 -9.03 -2.67 -15.29
C LEU A 60 -9.83 -3.52 -14.30
N GLN A 61 -11.13 -3.22 -14.12
CA GLN A 61 -11.99 -3.98 -13.22
C GLN A 61 -12.13 -5.44 -13.65
N GLU A 62 -12.22 -5.70 -14.94
CA GLU A 62 -12.26 -7.06 -15.49
C GLU A 62 -10.96 -7.81 -15.14
N LYS A 63 -9.81 -7.19 -15.34
CA LYS A 63 -8.51 -7.79 -15.00
C LYS A 63 -8.35 -8.01 -13.49
N LEU A 64 -8.83 -7.09 -12.66
CA LEU A 64 -8.83 -7.28 -11.20
C LEU A 64 -9.70 -8.46 -10.77
N LEU A 65 -10.81 -8.72 -11.45
CA LEU A 65 -11.69 -9.85 -11.17
C LEU A 65 -11.10 -11.18 -11.67
N THR A 66 -10.49 -11.19 -12.86
CA THR A 66 -10.05 -12.43 -13.53
C THR A 66 -8.61 -12.81 -13.19
N PHE A 67 -7.69 -11.86 -13.15
CA PHE A 67 -6.26 -12.11 -12.89
C PHE A 67 -5.91 -12.00 -11.40
N ILE A 68 -6.35 -10.94 -10.73
CA ILE A 68 -6.05 -10.76 -9.30
C ILE A 68 -6.99 -11.57 -8.40
N GLY A 69 -8.20 -11.84 -8.85
CA GLY A 69 -9.18 -12.58 -8.08
C GLY A 69 -9.72 -11.79 -6.89
N VAL A 70 -9.95 -10.48 -7.03
CA VAL A 70 -10.33 -9.58 -5.91
C VAL A 70 -11.65 -9.94 -5.24
N ASN A 71 -12.46 -10.83 -5.83
CA ASN A 71 -13.74 -11.27 -5.27
C ASN A 71 -13.57 -12.45 -4.28
N THR A 72 -12.55 -12.39 -3.44
CA THR A 72 -12.34 -13.40 -2.39
C THR A 72 -13.47 -13.39 -1.37
N PRO A 73 -13.74 -14.51 -0.68
CA PRO A 73 -14.84 -14.60 0.27
C PRO A 73 -14.60 -13.79 1.55
N ILE A 74 -15.71 -13.53 2.25
CA ILE A 74 -15.71 -13.20 3.68
C ILE A 74 -16.19 -14.44 4.42
N LEU A 75 -15.38 -14.90 5.39
CA LEU A 75 -15.66 -16.09 6.18
C LEU A 75 -15.87 -15.69 7.64
N ARG A 76 -16.90 -16.27 8.28
CA ARG A 76 -17.06 -16.18 9.73
C ARG A 76 -16.08 -17.14 10.39
N SER A 77 -15.37 -16.69 11.41
CA SER A 77 -14.42 -17.52 12.17
C SER A 77 -14.99 -17.81 13.57
N HIS A 78 -15.62 -18.96 13.71
CA HIS A 78 -16.11 -19.44 15.00
C HIS A 78 -14.97 -19.77 15.97
N GLU A 79 -13.84 -20.23 15.44
CA GLU A 79 -12.64 -20.56 16.22
C GLU A 79 -12.08 -19.31 16.91
N LEU A 80 -11.97 -18.19 16.20
CA LEU A 80 -11.54 -16.92 16.80
C LEU A 80 -12.56 -16.39 17.80
N GLU A 81 -13.86 -16.51 17.52
CA GLU A 81 -14.92 -16.12 18.45
C GLU A 81 -14.78 -16.89 19.76
N ASN A 82 -14.55 -18.19 19.69
CA ASN A 82 -14.37 -19.06 20.87
C ASN A 82 -13.06 -18.75 21.59
N LEU A 83 -11.95 -18.59 20.87
CA LEU A 83 -10.63 -18.30 21.45
C LEU A 83 -10.63 -16.98 22.24
N ILE A 84 -11.20 -15.92 21.66
CA ILE A 84 -11.22 -14.58 22.26
C ILE A 84 -12.28 -14.48 23.34
N GLY A 85 -13.44 -15.07 23.12
CA GLY A 85 -14.60 -14.97 24.03
C GLY A 85 -14.48 -15.85 25.26
N GLY A 86 -13.82 -17.00 25.19
CA GLY A 86 -13.84 -17.99 26.22
C GLY A 86 -15.28 -18.30 26.62
N GLN A 87 -15.64 -18.03 27.90
CA GLN A 87 -17.03 -18.17 28.40
C GLN A 87 -17.91 -16.93 28.16
N LYS A 88 -17.33 -15.82 27.65
CA LYS A 88 -18.07 -14.58 27.40
C LYS A 88 -18.54 -14.52 25.94
N LYS A 89 -19.72 -13.94 25.72
CA LYS A 89 -20.21 -13.68 24.37
C LYS A 89 -19.38 -12.55 23.73
N VAL A 90 -18.69 -12.83 22.60
CA VAL A 90 -18.07 -11.84 21.74
C VAL A 90 -18.94 -11.59 20.52
N GLY A 91 -18.67 -10.49 19.82
CA GLY A 91 -19.29 -10.21 18.52
C GLY A 91 -18.89 -11.26 17.48
N LYS A 92 -19.68 -11.36 16.42
CA LYS A 92 -19.36 -12.23 15.29
C LYS A 92 -18.13 -11.71 14.55
N ILE A 93 -17.12 -12.57 14.34
CA ILE A 93 -15.86 -12.24 13.69
C ILE A 93 -15.87 -12.75 12.26
N TYR A 94 -15.56 -11.86 11.32
CA TYR A 94 -15.50 -12.15 9.89
C TYR A 94 -14.14 -11.80 9.33
N LEU A 95 -13.56 -12.69 8.53
CA LEU A 95 -12.26 -12.53 7.88
C LEU A 95 -12.47 -12.26 6.39
N LYS A 96 -11.97 -11.12 5.90
CA LYS A 96 -11.82 -10.89 4.46
C LYS A 96 -10.54 -11.56 3.98
N ARG A 97 -10.67 -12.59 3.15
CA ARG A 97 -9.58 -13.47 2.71
C ARG A 97 -8.76 -12.81 1.57
N THR A 98 -7.89 -11.85 1.91
CA THR A 98 -6.99 -11.21 0.94
C THR A 98 -5.77 -12.07 0.62
N ASP A 99 -5.51 -13.10 1.40
CA ASP A 99 -4.54 -14.16 1.17
C ASP A 99 -4.89 -15.05 -0.04
N LEU A 100 -6.14 -15.02 -0.48
CA LEU A 100 -6.60 -15.75 -1.67
C LEU A 100 -6.52 -14.92 -2.96
N HIS A 101 -6.03 -13.69 -2.92
CA HIS A 101 -5.67 -12.96 -4.13
C HIS A 101 -4.46 -13.60 -4.80
N HIS A 102 -4.28 -13.36 -6.09
CA HIS A 102 -3.00 -13.62 -6.74
C HIS A 102 -1.87 -12.97 -5.93
N ASP A 103 -0.78 -13.67 -5.67
CA ASP A 103 0.30 -13.28 -4.74
C ASP A 103 -0.07 -13.17 -3.26
N SER A 104 -1.18 -13.76 -2.84
CA SER A 104 -1.51 -14.03 -1.43
C SER A 104 -1.50 -12.80 -0.50
N SER A 105 -1.84 -11.60 -1.01
CA SER A 105 -1.90 -10.38 -0.20
C SER A 105 -2.85 -9.32 -0.77
N HIS A 106 -2.97 -8.17 -0.08
CA HIS A 106 -3.70 -7.00 -0.58
C HIS A 106 -2.92 -6.22 -1.67
N LYS A 107 -1.60 -6.41 -1.77
CA LYS A 107 -0.70 -5.61 -2.63
C LYS A 107 -0.97 -5.72 -4.13
N PRO A 108 -1.29 -6.91 -4.69
CA PRO A 108 -1.50 -7.05 -6.15
C PRO A 108 -2.58 -6.12 -6.72
N VAL A 109 -3.57 -5.75 -5.93
CA VAL A 109 -4.64 -4.84 -6.39
C VAL A 109 -4.07 -3.47 -6.78
N ASN A 110 -3.23 -2.89 -5.91
CA ASN A 110 -2.55 -1.63 -6.22
C ASN A 110 -1.47 -1.81 -7.29
N SER A 111 -0.61 -2.81 -7.14
CA SER A 111 0.52 -3.06 -8.06
C SER A 111 0.04 -3.24 -9.49
N PHE A 112 -0.95 -4.11 -9.69
CA PHE A 112 -1.52 -4.33 -11.02
C PHE A 112 -2.20 -3.08 -11.58
N SER A 113 -3.02 -2.38 -10.79
CA SER A 113 -3.69 -1.16 -11.25
C SER A 113 -2.72 -0.07 -11.67
N SER A 114 -1.64 0.11 -10.89
CA SER A 114 -0.58 1.09 -11.19
C SER A 114 0.21 0.72 -12.45
N CYS A 115 0.59 -0.55 -12.60
CA CYS A 115 1.28 -1.05 -13.80
C CYS A 115 0.36 -0.99 -15.04
N TYR A 116 -0.93 -1.28 -14.89
CA TYR A 116 -1.90 -1.19 -15.96
C TYR A 116 -2.07 0.27 -16.45
N MET A 117 -2.13 1.21 -15.51
CA MET A 117 -2.12 2.65 -15.83
C MET A 117 -0.79 3.06 -16.49
N ALA A 118 0.34 2.58 -15.96
CA ALA A 118 1.66 2.85 -16.52
C ALA A 118 1.76 2.43 -18.00
N LYS A 119 1.27 1.24 -18.33
CA LYS A 119 1.27 0.73 -19.71
C LYS A 119 0.31 1.51 -20.61
N HIS A 120 -0.95 1.64 -20.21
CA HIS A 120 -2.01 2.07 -21.12
C HIS A 120 -2.18 3.59 -21.21
N ILE A 121 -1.82 4.35 -20.16
CA ILE A 121 -2.00 5.81 -20.11
C ILE A 121 -0.67 6.55 -20.05
N PHE A 122 0.22 6.19 -19.12
CA PHE A 122 1.52 6.83 -18.97
C PHE A 122 2.46 6.49 -20.15
N LYS A 123 2.30 5.29 -20.74
CA LYS A 123 3.15 4.73 -21.78
C LYS A 123 4.59 4.47 -21.31
N ALA A 124 4.72 3.99 -20.09
CA ALA A 124 6.00 3.61 -19.54
C ALA A 124 6.60 2.42 -20.28
N LYS A 125 7.92 2.47 -20.49
CA LYS A 125 8.69 1.33 -21.04
C LYS A 125 9.08 0.36 -19.93
N LYS A 126 9.36 0.86 -18.73
CA LYS A 126 9.84 0.12 -17.59
C LYS A 126 9.10 0.54 -16.30
N ILE A 127 8.90 -0.39 -15.39
CA ILE A 127 8.47 -0.15 -14.03
C ILE A 127 9.67 -0.23 -13.09
N ILE A 128 9.75 0.71 -12.16
CA ILE A 128 10.74 0.72 -11.07
C ILE A 128 9.95 0.67 -9.76
N CYS A 129 10.37 -0.18 -8.83
CA CYS A 129 9.81 -0.20 -7.49
C CYS A 129 10.87 -0.57 -6.45
N GLU A 130 10.55 -0.32 -5.19
CA GLU A 130 11.30 -0.81 -4.03
C GLU A 130 10.52 -1.87 -3.25
N THR A 131 11.23 -2.58 -2.39
CA THR A 131 10.59 -3.54 -1.48
C THR A 131 11.45 -3.80 -0.24
N GLY A 132 10.78 -4.12 0.89
CA GLY A 132 11.42 -4.71 2.07
C GLY A 132 11.07 -6.20 2.16
N ALA A 133 9.80 -6.53 2.46
CA ALA A 133 9.32 -7.92 2.59
C ALA A 133 9.14 -8.68 1.25
N SER A 134 9.54 -8.12 0.14
CA SER A 134 9.38 -8.64 -1.23
C SER A 134 7.95 -8.95 -1.71
N MET A 135 6.92 -8.74 -0.89
CA MET A 135 5.53 -8.93 -1.34
C MET A 135 5.10 -7.87 -2.36
N HIS A 136 5.66 -6.65 -2.26
CA HIS A 136 5.38 -5.61 -3.25
C HIS A 136 6.08 -5.90 -4.56
N SER A 137 7.38 -6.22 -4.54
CA SER A 137 8.14 -6.55 -5.73
C SER A 137 7.56 -7.73 -6.49
N ARG A 138 7.21 -8.80 -5.80
CA ARG A 138 6.57 -9.97 -6.39
C ARG A 138 5.27 -9.60 -7.11
N SER A 139 4.42 -8.80 -6.48
CA SER A 139 3.17 -8.33 -7.09
C SER A 139 3.39 -7.39 -8.28
N VAL A 140 4.43 -6.55 -8.26
CA VAL A 140 4.80 -5.68 -9.39
C VAL A 140 5.39 -6.51 -10.53
N ALA A 141 6.29 -7.45 -10.22
CA ALA A 141 6.91 -8.34 -11.20
C ALA A 141 5.86 -9.19 -11.92
N ALA A 142 4.90 -9.79 -11.18
CA ALA A 142 3.78 -10.53 -11.76
C ALA A 142 2.91 -9.67 -12.69
N ALA A 143 2.63 -8.42 -12.27
CA ALA A 143 1.89 -7.47 -13.10
C ALA A 143 2.67 -7.11 -14.37
N CYS A 144 3.98 -6.87 -14.26
CA CYS A 144 4.84 -6.57 -15.41
C CYS A 144 4.95 -7.75 -16.37
N ALA A 145 5.11 -8.97 -15.87
CA ALA A 145 5.13 -10.19 -16.69
C ALA A 145 3.83 -10.33 -17.50
N MET A 146 2.66 -10.22 -16.85
CA MET A 146 1.37 -10.26 -17.53
C MET A 146 1.21 -9.13 -18.56
N LEU A 147 1.72 -7.95 -18.25
CA LEU A 147 1.62 -6.78 -19.11
C LEU A 147 2.74 -6.71 -20.15
N LYS A 148 3.71 -7.61 -20.15
CA LYS A 148 4.91 -7.59 -21.01
C LYS A 148 5.63 -6.24 -20.90
N MET A 149 6.06 -5.89 -19.69
CA MET A 149 6.81 -4.68 -19.35
C MET A 149 8.09 -5.04 -18.59
N ASP A 150 9.14 -4.28 -18.80
CA ASP A 150 10.36 -4.42 -18.00
C ASP A 150 10.09 -4.01 -16.53
N CYS A 151 10.71 -4.73 -15.61
CA CYS A 151 10.57 -4.52 -14.18
C CYS A 151 11.95 -4.43 -13.52
N GLU A 152 12.17 -3.37 -12.73
CA GLU A 152 13.38 -3.18 -11.92
C GLU A 152 12.97 -3.01 -10.46
N VAL A 153 13.52 -3.87 -9.60
CA VAL A 153 13.19 -3.93 -8.17
C VAL A 153 14.42 -3.60 -7.35
N HIS A 154 14.31 -2.62 -6.46
CA HIS A 154 15.35 -2.29 -5.48
C HIS A 154 15.01 -2.89 -4.12
N ILE A 155 15.96 -3.61 -3.53
CA ILE A 155 15.82 -4.24 -2.21
C ILE A 155 17.10 -4.05 -1.40
N GLY A 156 16.97 -3.73 -0.11
CA GLY A 156 18.11 -3.67 0.80
C GLY A 156 18.74 -5.06 1.00
N ALA A 157 20.06 -5.12 1.12
CA ALA A 157 20.78 -6.40 1.23
C ALA A 157 20.32 -7.23 2.43
N VAL A 158 20.07 -6.60 3.58
CA VAL A 158 19.56 -7.28 4.79
C VAL A 158 18.18 -7.87 4.57
N ASP A 159 17.32 -7.16 3.82
CA ASP A 159 15.98 -7.64 3.51
C ASP A 159 16.03 -8.74 2.43
N ALA A 160 16.91 -8.62 1.44
CA ALA A 160 17.06 -9.62 0.39
C ALA A 160 17.42 -11.01 0.95
N ASP A 161 18.29 -11.05 1.95
CA ASP A 161 18.70 -12.30 2.61
C ASP A 161 17.54 -12.93 3.41
N LYS A 162 16.73 -12.09 4.08
CA LYS A 162 15.57 -12.57 4.86
C LYS A 162 14.45 -13.15 4.02
N VAL A 163 14.27 -12.68 2.78
CA VAL A 163 13.11 -13.00 1.95
C VAL A 163 13.51 -13.58 0.58
N SER A 164 14.56 -14.40 0.56
CA SER A 164 15.14 -14.99 -0.66
C SER A 164 14.09 -15.59 -1.58
N LEU A 165 13.16 -16.40 -1.07
CA LEU A 165 12.11 -17.05 -1.89
C LEU A 165 11.25 -16.03 -2.66
N ASN A 166 10.82 -14.95 -2.03
CA ASN A 166 10.00 -13.94 -2.71
C ASN A 166 10.82 -13.13 -3.73
N LYS A 167 12.12 -12.93 -3.47
CA LYS A 167 13.07 -12.35 -4.42
C LYS A 167 13.19 -13.26 -5.66
N ASP A 168 13.42 -14.54 -5.45
CA ASP A 168 13.57 -15.52 -6.53
C ASP A 168 12.28 -15.63 -7.38
N ILE A 169 11.11 -15.58 -6.75
CA ILE A 169 9.83 -15.52 -7.48
C ILE A 169 9.73 -14.24 -8.33
N SER A 170 10.22 -13.09 -7.82
CA SER A 170 10.24 -11.86 -8.61
C SER A 170 11.15 -11.99 -9.86
N GLU A 171 12.30 -12.66 -9.72
CA GLU A 171 13.21 -12.96 -10.83
C GLU A 171 12.58 -13.94 -11.83
N LEU A 172 11.86 -14.96 -11.36
CA LEU A 172 11.10 -15.89 -12.23
C LEU A 172 10.03 -15.15 -13.06
N TYR A 173 9.44 -14.08 -12.54
CA TYR A 173 8.55 -13.21 -13.29
C TYR A 173 9.28 -12.25 -14.25
N GLY A 174 10.61 -12.31 -14.32
CA GLY A 174 11.44 -11.51 -15.22
C GLY A 174 11.87 -10.17 -14.66
N ALA A 175 11.76 -9.94 -13.36
CA ALA A 175 12.22 -8.70 -12.76
C ALA A 175 13.75 -8.70 -12.60
N LYS A 176 14.38 -7.55 -12.90
CA LYS A 176 15.77 -7.27 -12.57
C LYS A 176 15.85 -6.82 -11.11
N ILE A 177 16.55 -7.57 -10.29
CA ILE A 177 16.78 -7.24 -8.88
C ILE A 177 18.05 -6.40 -8.72
N VAL A 178 17.93 -5.29 -8.00
CA VAL A 178 19.04 -4.41 -7.60
C VAL A 178 19.16 -4.48 -6.08
N VAL A 179 20.16 -5.24 -5.61
CA VAL A 179 20.46 -5.36 -4.18
C VAL A 179 21.25 -4.12 -3.73
N VAL A 180 20.74 -3.42 -2.73
CA VAL A 180 21.30 -2.15 -2.22
C VAL A 180 22.10 -2.40 -0.95
N HIS A 181 23.41 -2.12 -1.02
CA HIS A 181 24.35 -2.31 0.08
C HIS A 181 24.67 -1.02 0.85
N GLU A 182 24.01 0.09 0.51
CA GLU A 182 24.24 1.40 1.10
C GLU A 182 23.57 1.52 2.47
N SER A 183 24.16 2.34 3.37
CA SER A 183 23.61 2.71 4.68
C SER A 183 23.17 1.48 5.50
N THR A 184 21.93 1.47 5.99
CA THR A 184 21.36 0.40 6.82
C THR A 184 21.02 -0.87 6.05
N LYS A 185 21.15 -0.87 4.72
CA LYS A 185 20.88 -2.00 3.82
C LYS A 185 19.44 -2.53 3.91
N SER A 186 18.50 -1.65 4.25
CA SER A 186 17.07 -1.92 4.48
C SER A 186 16.17 -1.21 3.47
N LEU A 187 14.87 -1.10 3.77
CA LEU A 187 13.87 -0.48 2.90
C LEU A 187 14.20 0.99 2.54
N LEU A 188 14.66 1.82 3.49
CA LEU A 188 14.90 3.24 3.22
C LEU A 188 15.99 3.48 2.16
N PRO A 189 17.19 2.87 2.22
CA PRO A 189 18.16 2.92 1.12
C PRO A 189 17.64 2.35 -0.19
N ALA A 190 16.83 1.28 -0.16
CA ALA A 190 16.22 0.72 -1.37
C ALA A 190 15.28 1.73 -2.05
N MET A 191 14.45 2.45 -1.27
CA MET A 191 13.59 3.53 -1.79
C MET A 191 14.43 4.67 -2.39
N ALA A 192 15.49 5.12 -1.73
CA ALA A 192 16.38 6.15 -2.25
C ALA A 192 17.05 5.72 -3.57
N SER A 193 17.48 4.46 -3.64
CA SER A 193 18.06 3.87 -4.87
C SER A 193 17.04 3.80 -6.01
N ALA A 194 15.81 3.38 -5.74
CA ALA A 194 14.72 3.34 -6.72
C ALA A 194 14.38 4.74 -7.26
N LEU A 195 14.34 5.75 -6.38
CA LEU A 195 14.10 7.14 -6.79
C LEU A 195 15.24 7.70 -7.67
N ARG A 196 16.50 7.37 -7.36
CA ARG A 196 17.64 7.71 -8.22
C ARG A 196 17.55 7.02 -9.59
N SER A 197 17.18 5.74 -9.60
CA SER A 197 16.97 5.03 -10.86
C SER A 197 15.84 5.68 -11.68
N TRP A 198 14.73 6.06 -11.02
CA TRP A 198 13.62 6.73 -11.71
C TRP A 198 14.00 8.09 -12.27
N GLN A 199 14.81 8.87 -11.53
CA GLN A 199 15.34 10.16 -12.01
C GLN A 199 16.15 10.01 -13.31
N ASN A 200 16.93 8.93 -13.41
CA ASN A 200 17.77 8.65 -14.56
C ASN A 200 17.02 7.94 -15.72
N ASN A 201 15.77 7.55 -15.52
CA ASN A 201 14.94 6.85 -16.50
C ASN A 201 13.58 7.54 -16.66
N PRO A 202 13.48 8.66 -17.39
CA PRO A 202 12.24 9.44 -17.50
C PRO A 202 11.09 8.71 -18.21
N ASP A 203 11.39 7.67 -18.99
CA ASP A 203 10.41 6.79 -19.64
C ASP A 203 9.91 5.68 -18.72
N ALA A 204 10.45 5.54 -17.51
CA ALA A 204 9.99 4.61 -16.51
C ALA A 204 8.88 5.25 -15.64
N MET A 205 8.07 4.40 -15.01
CA MET A 205 7.17 4.82 -13.94
C MET A 205 7.57 4.13 -12.64
N TYR A 206 7.74 4.92 -11.59
CA TYR A 206 7.92 4.40 -10.23
C TYR A 206 6.58 3.96 -9.65
N VAL A 207 6.53 2.79 -9.03
CA VAL A 207 5.31 2.20 -8.45
C VAL A 207 5.50 1.94 -6.97
N VAL A 208 4.75 2.66 -6.15
CA VAL A 208 4.79 2.59 -4.68
C VAL A 208 3.87 1.50 -4.14
N GLY A 209 4.35 0.76 -3.15
CA GLY A 209 3.62 -0.36 -2.54
C GLY A 209 2.68 0.00 -1.40
N SER A 210 2.63 1.27 -0.97
CA SER A 210 1.86 1.71 0.20
C SER A 210 1.18 3.05 -0.01
N VAL A 211 0.30 3.44 0.95
CA VAL A 211 -0.32 4.78 0.99
C VAL A 211 0.69 5.76 1.59
N ALA A 212 1.86 5.83 0.96
CA ALA A 212 3.02 6.58 1.37
C ALA A 212 3.68 7.22 0.14
N GLY A 213 4.73 8.01 0.34
CA GLY A 213 5.45 8.68 -0.73
C GLY A 213 4.89 10.07 -1.08
N PRO A 214 5.55 10.77 -2.02
CA PRO A 214 5.12 12.09 -2.46
C PRO A 214 3.77 12.04 -3.17
N SER A 215 2.99 13.12 -3.11
CA SER A 215 1.77 13.25 -3.92
C SER A 215 2.14 13.08 -5.42
N PRO A 216 1.35 12.32 -6.21
CA PRO A 216 -0.01 11.84 -5.97
C PRO A 216 -0.11 10.41 -5.41
N TYR A 217 1.00 9.72 -5.09
CA TYR A 217 1.01 8.29 -4.76
C TYR A 217 0.03 7.90 -3.64
N PRO A 218 -0.05 8.59 -2.48
CA PRO A 218 -0.97 8.18 -1.43
C PRO A 218 -2.43 8.13 -1.90
N ARG A 219 -2.85 9.13 -2.68
CA ARG A 219 -4.20 9.17 -3.25
C ARG A 219 -4.42 8.07 -4.29
N MET A 220 -3.44 7.84 -5.14
CA MET A 220 -3.49 6.81 -6.19
C MET A 220 -3.58 5.41 -5.59
N VAL A 221 -2.67 5.06 -4.67
CA VAL A 221 -2.64 3.75 -4.01
C VAL A 221 -3.93 3.49 -3.24
N ARG A 222 -4.40 4.46 -2.44
CA ARG A 222 -5.68 4.38 -1.74
C ARG A 222 -6.84 4.10 -2.69
N THR A 223 -6.88 4.79 -3.83
CA THR A 223 -7.95 4.64 -4.82
C THR A 223 -7.98 3.22 -5.38
N TRP A 224 -6.83 2.72 -5.84
CA TRP A 224 -6.72 1.37 -6.37
C TRP A 224 -7.03 0.31 -5.31
N ALA A 225 -6.37 0.37 -4.17
CA ALA A 225 -6.51 -0.62 -3.10
C ALA A 225 -7.94 -0.67 -2.51
N SER A 226 -8.69 0.44 -2.52
CA SER A 226 -10.07 0.51 -1.99
C SER A 226 -11.07 -0.45 -2.66
N VAL A 227 -10.70 -1.05 -3.78
CA VAL A 227 -11.49 -2.11 -4.43
C VAL A 227 -11.79 -3.23 -3.44
N ILE A 228 -10.82 -3.62 -2.61
CA ILE A 228 -10.97 -4.68 -1.61
C ILE A 228 -12.10 -4.35 -0.64
N GLY A 229 -12.05 -3.19 -0.01
CA GLY A 229 -13.06 -2.76 0.97
C GLY A 229 -14.44 -2.50 0.35
N ARG A 230 -14.49 -2.00 -0.91
CA ARG A 230 -15.77 -1.82 -1.63
C ARG A 230 -16.47 -3.16 -1.87
N ILE A 231 -15.71 -4.18 -2.24
CA ILE A 231 -16.23 -5.55 -2.40
C ILE A 231 -16.61 -6.12 -1.03
N ALA A 232 -15.73 -6.00 -0.03
CA ALA A 232 -15.96 -6.50 1.32
C ALA A 232 -17.22 -5.90 1.95
N LYS A 233 -17.40 -4.58 1.86
CA LYS A 233 -18.61 -3.89 2.35
C LYS A 233 -19.88 -4.45 1.73
N LYS A 234 -19.87 -4.68 0.39
CA LYS A 234 -21.01 -5.26 -0.33
C LYS A 234 -21.29 -6.69 0.13
N GLN A 235 -20.24 -7.53 0.19
CA GLN A 235 -20.35 -8.93 0.64
C GLN A 235 -20.87 -9.02 2.08
N PHE A 236 -20.29 -8.23 2.99
CA PHE A 236 -20.68 -8.22 4.39
C PHE A 236 -22.16 -7.84 4.55
N LYS A 237 -22.62 -6.81 3.81
CA LYS A 237 -24.05 -6.42 3.82
C LYS A 237 -24.95 -7.53 3.26
N GLN A 238 -24.52 -8.27 2.25
CA GLN A 238 -25.27 -9.41 1.70
C GLN A 238 -25.38 -10.57 2.73
N ILE A 239 -24.33 -10.81 3.51
CA ILE A 239 -24.29 -11.91 4.50
C ILE A 239 -25.07 -11.55 5.77
N THR A 240 -24.98 -10.28 6.22
CA THR A 240 -25.44 -9.89 7.56
C THR A 240 -26.62 -8.92 7.56
N GLY A 241 -26.96 -8.35 6.42
CA GLY A 241 -27.95 -7.26 6.29
C GLY A 241 -27.44 -5.88 6.76
N LYS A 242 -26.23 -5.80 7.34
CA LYS A 242 -25.66 -4.60 7.99
C LYS A 242 -24.28 -4.24 7.47
N THR A 243 -23.80 -3.04 7.80
CA THR A 243 -22.37 -2.71 7.76
C THR A 243 -21.67 -3.25 9.00
N PRO A 244 -20.35 -3.54 8.95
CA PRO A 244 -19.64 -3.97 10.16
C PRO A 244 -19.67 -2.86 11.23
N SER A 245 -19.84 -3.25 12.49
CA SER A 245 -19.72 -2.32 13.62
C SER A 245 -18.27 -1.91 13.86
N THR A 246 -17.34 -2.84 13.62
CA THR A 246 -15.91 -2.65 13.89
C THR A 246 -15.08 -3.26 12.78
N LEU A 247 -13.99 -2.58 12.43
CA LEU A 247 -12.96 -3.04 11.49
C LEU A 247 -11.60 -3.02 12.19
N PHE A 248 -10.88 -4.13 12.16
CA PHE A 248 -9.47 -4.21 12.56
C PHE A 248 -8.61 -4.47 11.33
N CYS A 249 -7.56 -3.67 11.16
CA CYS A 249 -6.56 -3.87 10.10
C CYS A 249 -5.17 -3.59 10.64
N VAL A 250 -4.24 -4.48 10.34
CA VAL A 250 -2.81 -4.23 10.58
C VAL A 250 -2.35 -3.10 9.68
N THR A 251 -1.53 -2.19 10.22
CA THR A 251 -1.02 -1.02 9.49
C THR A 251 0.48 -0.82 9.70
N GLY A 252 1.24 -0.79 8.60
CA GLY A 252 2.56 -0.22 8.47
C GLY A 252 2.42 1.07 7.66
N GLY A 253 2.84 1.09 6.39
CA GLY A 253 2.64 2.23 5.47
C GLY A 253 1.18 2.55 5.10
N GLY A 254 0.18 1.90 5.70
CA GLY A 254 -1.23 2.25 5.63
C GLY A 254 -2.04 1.65 4.48
N SER A 255 -1.44 0.91 3.53
CA SER A 255 -2.19 0.41 2.36
C SER A 255 -3.24 -0.65 2.73
N ASN A 256 -2.91 -1.56 3.65
CA ASN A 256 -3.85 -2.57 4.12
C ASN A 256 -5.05 -1.93 4.83
N LEU A 257 -4.79 -1.03 5.80
CA LEU A 257 -5.84 -0.30 6.50
C LEU A 257 -6.72 0.50 5.53
N MET A 258 -6.12 1.32 4.67
CA MET A 258 -6.88 2.18 3.75
C MET A 258 -7.62 1.39 2.67
N SER A 259 -7.15 0.20 2.29
CA SER A 259 -7.86 -0.67 1.36
C SER A 259 -9.24 -1.06 1.88
N MET A 260 -9.36 -1.33 3.16
CA MET A 260 -10.59 -1.77 3.82
C MET A 260 -11.38 -0.61 4.42
N ALA A 261 -10.70 0.32 5.12
CA ALA A 261 -11.33 1.40 5.87
C ALA A 261 -11.95 2.48 4.99
N TYR A 262 -11.29 2.82 3.86
CA TYR A 262 -11.70 3.97 3.06
C TYR A 262 -13.17 3.94 2.63
N PRO A 263 -13.75 2.84 2.14
CA PRO A 263 -15.17 2.76 1.80
C PRO A 263 -16.12 2.80 3.00
N LEU A 264 -15.61 2.64 4.23
CA LEU A 264 -16.37 2.62 5.49
C LEU A 264 -16.32 3.97 6.25
N LEU A 265 -15.49 4.92 5.82
CA LEU A 265 -15.29 6.20 6.53
C LEU A 265 -16.56 7.04 6.77
N LYS A 266 -17.62 6.79 5.98
CA LYS A 266 -18.92 7.47 6.15
C LYS A 266 -19.97 6.61 6.87
N ASP A 267 -19.61 5.39 7.25
CA ASP A 267 -20.49 4.50 7.98
C ASP A 267 -20.27 4.65 9.49
N LYS A 268 -21.19 4.11 10.28
CA LYS A 268 -21.04 3.98 11.74
C LYS A 268 -20.18 2.74 12.08
N THR A 269 -18.94 2.72 11.57
CA THR A 269 -17.99 1.63 11.79
C THR A 269 -16.80 2.18 12.58
N ASP A 270 -16.51 1.58 13.72
CA ASP A 270 -15.28 1.86 14.48
C ASP A 270 -14.10 1.22 13.75
N ILE A 271 -13.07 2.00 13.46
CA ILE A 271 -11.92 1.57 12.66
C ILE A 271 -10.66 1.59 13.53
N PHE A 272 -10.03 0.43 13.67
CA PHE A 272 -8.79 0.24 14.42
C PHE A 272 -7.65 -0.14 13.48
N GLY A 273 -6.63 0.73 13.39
CA GLY A 273 -5.35 0.42 12.77
C GLY A 273 -4.40 -0.16 13.81
N ILE A 274 -3.89 -1.35 13.57
CA ILE A 274 -3.00 -2.06 14.50
C ILE A 274 -1.55 -1.85 14.05
N GLU A 275 -0.78 -1.12 14.83
CA GLU A 275 0.65 -0.88 14.60
C GLU A 275 1.51 -1.93 15.34
N SER A 276 2.75 -2.14 14.84
CA SER A 276 3.69 -3.05 15.47
C SER A 276 4.32 -2.45 16.72
N ALA A 277 4.16 -3.11 17.86
CA ALA A 277 4.78 -2.69 19.12
C ALA A 277 6.28 -3.05 19.21
N GLY A 278 6.81 -3.88 18.29
CA GLY A 278 8.22 -4.30 18.32
C GLY A 278 8.63 -4.87 19.67
N LYS A 279 9.70 -4.29 20.25
CA LYS A 279 10.16 -4.63 21.62
C LYS A 279 9.46 -3.83 22.73
N GLY A 280 8.35 -3.17 22.41
CA GLY A 280 7.60 -2.30 23.31
C GLY A 280 7.82 -0.82 23.00
N ILE A 281 6.73 -0.04 23.06
CA ILE A 281 6.74 1.41 22.71
C ILE A 281 7.72 2.18 23.61
N SER A 282 7.80 1.84 24.91
CA SER A 282 8.69 2.49 25.86
C SER A 282 10.18 2.29 25.57
N THR A 283 10.56 1.30 24.77
CA THR A 283 11.97 1.03 24.42
C THR A 283 12.46 1.90 23.25
N GLY A 284 11.56 2.61 22.54
CA GLY A 284 11.87 3.29 21.28
C GLY A 284 12.15 2.35 20.10
N LYS A 285 12.09 1.03 20.31
CA LYS A 285 12.31 -0.02 19.28
C LYS A 285 10.98 -0.64 18.86
N HIS A 286 10.23 0.09 18.06
CA HIS A 286 8.88 -0.28 17.59
C HIS A 286 8.57 0.33 16.22
N GLY A 287 7.49 -0.15 15.58
CA GLY A 287 6.91 0.40 14.33
C GLY A 287 5.62 1.22 14.55
N ALA A 288 5.24 1.48 15.81
CA ALA A 288 4.01 2.21 16.14
C ALA A 288 4.25 3.74 16.07
N THR A 289 4.23 4.30 14.88
CA THR A 289 4.54 5.72 14.66
C THR A 289 3.45 6.67 15.13
N ILE A 290 2.19 6.23 15.14
CA ILE A 290 1.06 7.07 15.57
C ILE A 290 0.81 6.90 17.06
N LEU A 291 0.58 5.66 17.52
CA LEU A 291 0.30 5.38 18.94
C LEU A 291 1.54 5.57 19.82
N GLY A 292 2.72 5.28 19.33
CA GLY A 292 4.00 5.46 20.03
C GLY A 292 4.50 6.91 20.10
N GLY A 293 3.70 7.90 19.72
CA GLY A 293 4.05 9.31 19.87
C GLY A 293 5.09 9.81 18.86
N GLY A 294 5.13 9.24 17.66
CA GLY A 294 6.01 9.69 16.58
C GLY A 294 5.88 11.18 16.29
N LYS A 295 6.99 11.81 15.91
CA LYS A 295 7.07 13.23 15.58
C LYS A 295 6.88 13.47 14.09
N MET A 296 6.45 14.67 13.72
CA MET A 296 6.34 15.06 12.31
C MET A 296 7.74 15.16 11.70
N GLY A 297 7.94 14.43 10.60
CA GLY A 297 9.17 14.41 9.83
C GLY A 297 8.91 14.35 8.32
N ILE A 298 9.96 14.46 7.53
CA ILE A 298 9.93 14.25 6.08
C ILE A 298 10.61 12.92 5.80
N LEU A 299 9.86 11.98 5.24
CA LEU A 299 10.33 10.65 4.89
C LEU A 299 10.21 10.47 3.37
N LEU A 300 11.37 10.45 2.69
CA LEU A 300 11.47 10.11 1.26
C LEU A 300 10.38 10.76 0.38
N GLY A 301 10.24 12.07 0.52
CA GLY A 301 9.40 12.86 -0.35
C GLY A 301 8.02 13.23 0.18
N PHE A 302 7.65 12.85 1.40
CA PHE A 302 6.38 13.23 2.01
C PHE A 302 6.50 13.51 3.51
N LYS A 303 5.59 14.31 4.04
CA LYS A 303 5.50 14.66 5.45
C LYS A 303 4.59 13.68 6.18
N SER A 304 5.08 13.06 7.24
CA SER A 304 4.37 12.08 8.04
C SER A 304 4.88 12.02 9.47
N LYS A 305 4.18 11.29 10.34
CA LYS A 305 4.76 10.89 11.63
C LYS A 305 5.81 9.81 11.42
N VAL A 306 6.91 9.94 12.13
CA VAL A 306 8.05 9.02 12.09
C VAL A 306 8.55 8.78 13.51
N VAL A 307 9.11 7.60 13.75
CA VAL A 307 9.87 7.34 14.98
C VAL A 307 11.19 8.11 14.88
N MET A 308 11.54 8.85 15.91
CA MET A 308 12.79 9.64 15.94
C MET A 308 13.63 9.24 17.14
N HIS A 309 14.94 9.09 16.91
CA HIS A 309 15.94 8.94 17.94
C HIS A 309 17.03 10.01 17.74
N SER A 310 17.34 10.76 18.80
CA SER A 310 18.36 11.83 18.76
C SER A 310 18.21 12.78 17.56
N ALA A 311 16.97 13.25 17.30
CA ALA A 311 16.59 14.14 16.19
C ALA A 311 16.77 13.55 14.78
N GLN A 312 17.09 12.28 14.64
CA GLN A 312 17.13 11.56 13.37
C GLN A 312 15.94 10.61 13.23
N ILE A 313 15.50 10.36 12.01
CA ILE A 313 14.50 9.33 11.73
C ILE A 313 15.13 7.98 12.04
N ALA A 314 14.52 7.26 12.98
CA ALA A 314 14.93 5.91 13.33
C ALA A 314 14.24 4.91 12.39
N GLU A 315 14.92 3.78 12.15
CA GLU A 315 14.27 2.65 11.52
C GLU A 315 13.21 2.07 12.45
N SER A 316 12.07 1.72 11.89
CA SER A 316 11.06 0.98 12.62
C SER A 316 11.58 -0.42 12.94
N LEU A 317 11.20 -0.94 14.11
CA LEU A 317 11.53 -2.31 14.49
C LEU A 317 10.26 -3.16 14.52
N THR A 318 10.20 -4.10 13.60
CA THR A 318 9.17 -5.13 13.58
C THR A 318 9.78 -6.45 13.08
N GLU A 319 9.28 -7.58 13.57
CA GLU A 319 9.66 -8.90 13.03
C GLU A 319 9.06 -9.14 11.64
N ALA A 320 7.94 -8.48 11.37
CA ALA A 320 7.26 -8.55 10.08
C ALA A 320 7.67 -7.35 9.22
N SER A 321 8.66 -7.52 8.36
CA SER A 321 9.17 -6.46 7.46
C SER A 321 8.10 -5.80 6.56
N GLY A 322 6.90 -6.35 6.49
CA GLY A 322 5.75 -5.70 5.85
C GLY A 322 5.03 -4.66 6.71
N LEU A 323 5.45 -4.47 7.96
CA LEU A 323 4.90 -3.50 8.92
C LEU A 323 5.87 -2.35 9.23
N ASP A 324 6.97 -2.24 8.53
CA ASP A 324 7.91 -1.13 8.59
C ASP A 324 7.33 0.15 8.03
#